data_0e3fc38b33fc52f900de6ade817a6d47
#
_entry.id   0e3fc38b33fc52f900de6ade817a6d47
#
_cell.length_a   1.000
_cell.length_b   1.000
_cell.length_c   1.000
_cell.angle_alpha   90.00
_cell.angle_beta   90.00
_cell.angle_gamma   90.00
#
_symmetry.space_group_name_H-M   'P 1'
#
loop_
_entity.id
_entity.type
_entity.pdbx_description
1 polymer ?
#
loop_
_entity_poly.entity_id
_entity_poly.type
_entity_poly.pdbx_seq_one_letter_code
_entity_poly.pdbx_strand_id
1 'polypeptide(L)'
;MFVQTEVTPNPNSLKFLPGKNVSNSGPYEIINKDQTNNELVKNILSVNGVEGVFLGKDFISVNKSEQIKWDDIKHIVTSFINDFYSDGKEFVIDENIKEEQSDLDEIEQKIVKILDQKIRPAVARDGGDIKFKEYKDGIVKVQLQGSCSGCPSSTMTLKQGVQNLLCHYLPEVKEVIAI
;
A
#
# COMPACT_ATOMS: atom_id res chain seq x y z
N MET A 1 9.13 -13.21 19.46
CA MET A 1 8.47 -12.08 18.80
C MET A 1 7.05 -12.48 18.43
N PHE A 2 6.11 -11.61 18.60
CA PHE A 2 4.69 -11.90 18.35
C PHE A 2 4.15 -11.02 17.22
N VAL A 3 3.76 -11.64 16.10
CA VAL A 3 3.14 -10.92 14.98
C VAL A 3 1.65 -10.81 15.22
N GLN A 4 1.14 -9.59 15.35
CA GLN A 4 -0.28 -9.31 15.44
C GLN A 4 -0.89 -9.13 14.05
N THR A 5 -2.18 -9.36 13.94
CA THR A 5 -2.92 -9.13 12.69
C THR A 5 -4.10 -8.23 12.93
N GLU A 6 -4.37 -7.35 11.96
CA GLU A 6 -5.54 -6.48 11.94
C GLU A 6 -6.31 -6.66 10.64
N VAL A 7 -7.62 -6.73 10.76
CA VAL A 7 -8.49 -6.73 9.58
C VAL A 7 -8.48 -5.36 8.92
N THR A 8 -8.63 -5.35 7.61
CA THR A 8 -8.77 -4.13 6.83
C THR A 8 -10.18 -4.02 6.26
N PRO A 9 -10.58 -2.85 5.72
CA PRO A 9 -11.86 -2.72 5.03
C PRO A 9 -12.00 -3.63 3.80
N ASN A 10 -10.88 -4.10 3.26
CA ASN A 10 -10.87 -5.08 2.19
C ASN A 10 -10.78 -6.51 2.77
N PRO A 11 -11.80 -7.38 2.61
CA PRO A 11 -11.79 -8.73 3.17
C PRO A 11 -10.69 -9.63 2.59
N ASN A 12 -10.15 -9.28 1.43
CA ASN A 12 -9.05 -9.99 0.78
C ASN A 12 -7.66 -9.45 1.17
N SER A 13 -7.60 -8.48 2.07
CA SER A 13 -6.36 -7.93 2.59
C SER A 13 -6.29 -8.05 4.10
N LEU A 14 -5.15 -8.49 4.61
CA LEU A 14 -4.87 -8.59 6.04
C LEU A 14 -3.57 -7.87 6.36
N LYS A 15 -3.57 -7.12 7.44
CA LYS A 15 -2.44 -6.36 7.93
C LYS A 15 -1.71 -7.14 9.02
N PHE A 16 -0.41 -7.33 8.85
CA PHE A 16 0.48 -8.02 9.80
C PHE A 16 1.40 -6.99 10.46
N LEU A 17 1.46 -7.02 11.78
CA LEU A 17 2.27 -6.10 12.58
C LEU A 17 3.36 -6.87 13.32
N PRO A 18 4.60 -6.82 12.82
CA PRO A 18 5.72 -7.52 13.46
C PRO A 18 6.25 -6.81 14.72
N GLY A 19 5.77 -5.58 15.02
CA GLY A 19 6.26 -4.80 16.14
C GLY A 19 7.62 -4.15 15.90
N LYS A 20 8.06 -4.08 14.66
CA LYS A 20 9.33 -3.50 14.22
C LYS A 20 9.14 -2.66 12.95
N ASN A 21 10.10 -1.80 12.65
CA ASN A 21 10.11 -1.10 11.38
C ASN A 21 10.18 -2.10 10.22
N VAL A 22 9.34 -1.89 9.22
CA VAL A 22 9.28 -2.71 8.01
C VAL A 22 9.97 -1.96 6.86
N SER A 23 9.57 -0.73 6.58
CA SER A 23 10.18 0.07 5.52
C SER A 23 10.51 1.47 6.02
N ASN A 24 11.78 1.85 5.88
CA ASN A 24 12.26 3.20 6.23
C ASN A 24 12.22 4.19 5.06
N SER A 25 12.11 3.66 3.83
CA SER A 25 12.24 4.46 2.59
C SER A 25 10.89 4.82 1.96
N GLY A 26 9.79 4.41 2.55
CA GLY A 26 8.44 4.66 2.08
C GLY A 26 7.63 3.39 1.87
N PRO A 27 6.36 3.51 1.50
CA PRO A 27 5.52 2.37 1.20
C PRO A 27 5.86 1.77 -0.17
N TYR A 28 5.86 0.43 -0.25
CA TYR A 28 6.11 -0.32 -1.49
C TYR A 28 5.07 -1.41 -1.69
N GLU A 29 4.55 -1.54 -2.89
CA GLU A 29 3.71 -2.66 -3.29
C GLU A 29 4.48 -3.57 -4.24
N ILE A 30 4.47 -4.88 -3.96
CA ILE A 30 5.15 -5.90 -4.74
C ILE A 30 4.14 -6.98 -5.10
N ILE A 31 3.89 -7.15 -6.37
CA ILE A 31 2.94 -8.13 -6.91
C ILE A 31 3.61 -9.28 -7.63
N ASN A 32 4.90 -9.15 -7.94
CA ASN A 32 5.68 -10.16 -8.63
C ASN A 32 7.00 -10.39 -7.90
N LYS A 33 7.39 -11.66 -7.75
CA LYS A 33 8.65 -12.07 -7.12
C LYS A 33 9.89 -11.45 -7.77
N ASP A 34 9.82 -11.17 -9.05
CA ASP A 34 10.94 -10.60 -9.83
C ASP A 34 11.17 -9.11 -9.51
N GLN A 35 10.22 -8.46 -8.84
CA GLN A 35 10.33 -7.05 -8.44
C GLN A 35 11.17 -6.83 -7.18
N THR A 36 11.56 -7.89 -6.49
CA THR A 36 12.29 -7.78 -5.23
C THR A 36 13.35 -8.87 -5.07
N ASN A 37 14.41 -8.55 -4.37
CA ASN A 37 15.40 -9.53 -3.90
C ASN A 37 15.15 -9.95 -2.43
N ASN A 38 14.18 -9.35 -1.78
CA ASN A 38 13.86 -9.66 -0.39
C ASN A 38 13.25 -11.06 -0.26
N GLU A 39 13.91 -11.90 0.53
CA GLU A 39 13.54 -13.31 0.74
C GLU A 39 12.15 -13.45 1.36
N LEU A 40 11.81 -12.63 2.36
CA LEU A 40 10.51 -12.70 3.02
C LEU A 40 9.37 -12.41 2.05
N VAL A 41 9.51 -11.35 1.26
CA VAL A 41 8.48 -10.97 0.27
C VAL A 41 8.31 -12.07 -0.77
N LYS A 42 9.42 -12.65 -1.25
CA LYS A 42 9.38 -13.78 -2.17
C LYS A 42 8.67 -15.00 -1.57
N ASN A 43 8.95 -15.31 -0.31
CA ASN A 43 8.31 -16.42 0.38
C ASN A 43 6.80 -16.20 0.55
N ILE A 44 6.38 -15.00 0.93
CA ILE A 44 4.97 -14.65 1.05
C ILE A 44 4.26 -14.75 -0.30
N LEU A 45 4.86 -14.20 -1.36
CA LEU A 45 4.32 -14.29 -2.73
C LEU A 45 4.31 -15.71 -3.29
N SER A 46 5.06 -16.62 -2.68
CA SER A 46 5.05 -18.04 -3.05
C SER A 46 3.90 -18.83 -2.44
N VAL A 47 3.21 -18.26 -1.45
CA VAL A 47 2.03 -18.89 -0.86
C VAL A 47 0.90 -18.90 -1.88
N ASN A 48 0.30 -20.07 -2.07
CA ASN A 48 -0.80 -20.21 -3.03
C ASN A 48 -1.97 -19.30 -2.66
N GLY A 49 -2.39 -18.49 -3.61
CA GLY A 49 -3.50 -17.54 -3.44
C GLY A 49 -3.09 -16.15 -2.98
N VAL A 50 -1.82 -15.90 -2.69
CA VAL A 50 -1.31 -14.54 -2.44
C VAL A 50 -1.09 -13.82 -3.76
N GLU A 51 -1.68 -12.64 -3.89
CA GLU A 51 -1.64 -11.82 -5.10
C GLU A 51 -0.72 -10.60 -4.98
N GLY A 52 -0.44 -10.15 -3.76
CA GLY A 52 0.42 -9.00 -3.55
C GLY A 52 0.83 -8.81 -2.10
N VAL A 53 1.94 -8.10 -1.91
CA VAL A 53 2.48 -7.70 -0.63
C VAL A 53 2.71 -6.21 -0.64
N PHE A 54 2.23 -5.52 0.38
CA PHE A 54 2.44 -4.09 0.57
C PHE A 54 3.24 -3.87 1.86
N LEU A 55 4.34 -3.17 1.76
CA LEU A 55 5.23 -2.84 2.88
C LEU A 55 4.96 -1.41 3.33
N GLY A 56 4.36 -1.25 4.50
CA GLY A 56 4.22 0.04 5.16
C GLY A 56 5.42 0.35 6.05
N LYS A 57 5.30 1.37 6.88
CA LYS A 57 6.39 1.77 7.79
C LYS A 57 6.65 0.71 8.87
N ASP A 58 5.61 0.19 9.46
CA ASP A 58 5.63 -0.71 10.62
C ASP A 58 4.67 -1.90 10.47
N PHE A 59 4.19 -2.14 9.26
CA PHE A 59 3.28 -3.22 8.94
C PHE A 59 3.51 -3.80 7.54
N ILE A 60 2.98 -5.01 7.35
CA ILE A 60 2.94 -5.70 6.06
C ILE A 60 1.49 -6.02 5.76
N SER A 61 0.95 -5.55 4.65
CA SER A 61 -0.35 -5.98 4.15
C SER A 61 -0.18 -7.05 3.09
N VAL A 62 -0.98 -8.10 3.17
CA VAL A 62 -0.99 -9.19 2.20
C VAL A 62 -2.36 -9.23 1.55
N ASN A 63 -2.39 -9.21 0.23
CA ASN A 63 -3.59 -9.37 -0.58
C ASN A 63 -3.67 -10.80 -1.10
N LYS A 64 -4.83 -11.41 -0.95
CA LYS A 64 -5.10 -12.77 -1.41
C LYS A 64 -6.24 -12.79 -2.43
N SER A 65 -6.31 -13.87 -3.19
CA SER A 65 -7.44 -14.13 -4.08
C SER A 65 -8.70 -14.43 -3.26
N GLU A 66 -9.86 -14.14 -3.83
CA GLU A 66 -11.17 -14.40 -3.20
C GLU A 66 -11.42 -15.89 -2.92
N GLN A 67 -10.76 -16.75 -3.67
CA GLN A 67 -10.94 -18.22 -3.60
C GLN A 67 -10.26 -18.87 -2.38
N ILE A 68 -9.31 -18.18 -1.75
CA ILE A 68 -8.54 -18.69 -0.62
C ILE A 68 -9.03 -18.04 0.68
N LYS A 69 -9.07 -18.82 1.74
CA LYS A 69 -9.43 -18.31 3.08
C LYS A 69 -8.19 -17.92 3.88
N TRP A 70 -8.32 -16.90 4.73
CA TRP A 70 -7.25 -16.49 5.63
C TRP A 70 -6.82 -17.61 6.57
N ASP A 71 -7.74 -18.45 7.01
CA ASP A 71 -7.44 -19.58 7.89
C ASP A 71 -6.44 -20.57 7.27
N ASP A 72 -6.41 -20.65 5.93
CA ASP A 72 -5.50 -21.55 5.22
C ASP A 72 -4.08 -21.00 5.09
N ILE A 73 -3.91 -19.67 5.06
CA ILE A 73 -2.61 -19.06 4.74
C ILE A 73 -2.06 -18.13 5.84
N LYS A 74 -2.89 -17.64 6.75
CA LYS A 74 -2.50 -16.66 7.78
C LYS A 74 -1.31 -17.16 8.62
N HIS A 75 -1.37 -18.39 9.09
CA HIS A 75 -0.31 -18.98 9.92
C HIS A 75 0.99 -19.16 9.15
N ILE A 76 0.93 -19.45 7.85
CA ILE A 76 2.11 -19.58 6.99
C ILE A 76 2.81 -18.22 6.85
N VAL A 77 2.06 -17.19 6.54
CA VAL A 77 2.59 -15.82 6.43
C VAL A 77 3.18 -15.34 7.75
N THR A 78 2.47 -15.59 8.85
CA THR A 78 2.95 -15.24 10.20
C THR A 78 4.27 -15.95 10.52
N SER A 79 4.40 -17.23 10.17
CA SER A 79 5.63 -17.98 10.36
C SER A 79 6.80 -17.39 9.59
N PHE A 80 6.61 -17.07 8.33
CA PHE A 80 7.66 -16.43 7.51
C PHE A 80 8.12 -15.10 8.09
N ILE A 81 7.20 -14.28 8.58
CA ILE A 81 7.53 -13.00 9.21
C ILE A 81 8.32 -13.22 10.51
N ASN A 82 7.88 -14.13 11.36
CA ASN A 82 8.58 -14.47 12.59
C ASN A 82 10.00 -14.99 12.32
N ASP A 83 10.16 -15.91 11.40
CA ASP A 83 11.46 -16.50 11.05
C ASP A 83 12.43 -15.43 10.53
N PHE A 84 11.94 -14.55 9.65
CA PHE A 84 12.72 -13.47 9.09
C PHE A 84 13.31 -12.54 10.16
N TYR A 85 12.48 -12.08 11.09
CA TYR A 85 12.92 -11.18 12.16
C TYR A 85 13.70 -11.90 13.27
N SER A 86 13.41 -13.17 13.52
CA SER A 86 14.16 -13.98 14.49
C SER A 86 15.61 -14.21 14.05
N ASP A 87 15.84 -14.29 12.75
CA ASP A 87 17.18 -14.39 12.14
C ASP A 87 17.93 -13.05 12.15
N GLY A 88 17.34 -11.99 12.69
CA GLY A 88 17.97 -10.66 12.75
C GLY A 88 18.04 -9.96 11.39
N LYS A 89 17.29 -10.43 10.42
CA LYS A 89 17.22 -9.82 9.08
C LYS A 89 16.39 -8.54 9.12
N GLU A 90 16.76 -7.60 8.27
CA GLU A 90 16.02 -6.35 8.06
C GLU A 90 15.61 -6.23 6.60
N PHE A 91 14.55 -5.46 6.33
CA PHE A 91 14.18 -5.14 4.96
C PHE A 91 15.22 -4.20 4.36
N VAL A 92 15.99 -4.73 3.42
CA VAL A 92 16.79 -3.93 2.49
C VAL A 92 15.95 -3.78 1.22
N ILE A 93 15.40 -2.61 1.02
CA ILE A 93 14.70 -2.29 -0.22
C ILE A 93 15.77 -1.81 -1.19
N ASP A 94 15.89 -2.49 -2.33
CA ASP A 94 16.79 -2.07 -3.38
C ASP A 94 16.48 -0.63 -3.79
N GLU A 95 17.48 0.24 -3.74
CA GLU A 95 17.39 1.65 -4.13
C GLU A 95 16.89 1.86 -5.58
N ASN A 96 16.81 0.79 -6.34
CA ASN A 96 16.31 0.79 -7.72
C ASN A 96 14.80 1.03 -7.86
N ILE A 97 14.04 0.99 -6.75
CA ILE A 97 12.65 1.47 -6.72
C ILE A 97 12.66 2.96 -6.30
N LYS A 98 13.53 3.74 -6.89
CA LYS A 98 13.37 5.20 -6.84
C LYS A 98 12.17 5.52 -7.72
N GLU A 99 11.09 5.92 -7.08
CA GLU A 99 10.05 6.64 -7.80
C GLU A 99 10.74 7.80 -8.51
N GLU A 100 10.60 7.85 -9.82
CA GLU A 100 10.98 9.03 -10.57
C GLU A 100 10.19 10.20 -9.95
N GLN A 101 10.88 11.00 -9.16
CA GLN A 101 10.39 12.33 -8.85
C GLN A 101 10.45 13.10 -10.16
N SER A 102 9.40 12.94 -10.96
CA SER A 102 9.19 13.82 -12.09
C SER A 102 9.10 15.25 -11.54
N ASP A 103 9.68 16.19 -12.25
CA ASP A 103 9.55 17.61 -11.93
C ASP A 103 8.06 17.97 -11.90
N LEU A 104 7.52 18.07 -10.70
CA LEU A 104 6.11 18.42 -10.49
C LEU A 104 5.94 19.93 -10.62
N ASP A 105 4.91 20.36 -11.32
CA ASP A 105 4.55 21.78 -11.34
C ASP A 105 3.92 22.21 -10.00
N GLU A 106 3.62 23.51 -9.86
CA GLU A 106 3.15 24.10 -8.61
C GLU A 106 1.84 23.46 -8.10
N ILE A 107 0.90 23.16 -9.01
CA ILE A 107 -0.39 22.55 -8.67
C ILE A 107 -0.19 21.09 -8.25
N GLU A 108 0.63 20.36 -8.97
CA GLU A 108 0.95 18.97 -8.65
C GLU A 108 1.63 18.84 -7.28
N GLN A 109 2.54 19.74 -6.95
CA GLN A 109 3.17 19.81 -5.62
C GLN A 109 2.14 20.04 -4.51
N LYS A 110 1.17 20.91 -4.72
CA LYS A 110 0.08 21.15 -3.77
C LYS A 110 -0.81 19.91 -3.60
N ILE A 111 -1.13 19.21 -4.69
CA ILE A 111 -1.89 17.97 -4.66
C ILE A 111 -1.16 16.91 -3.83
N VAL A 112 0.11 16.67 -4.12
CA VAL A 112 0.94 15.71 -3.38
C VAL A 112 0.98 16.05 -1.91
N LYS A 113 1.18 17.31 -1.56
CA LYS A 113 1.22 17.76 -0.16
C LYS A 113 -0.10 17.50 0.57
N ILE A 114 -1.24 17.74 -0.05
CA ILE A 114 -2.56 17.48 0.54
C ILE A 114 -2.75 15.98 0.72
N LEU A 115 -2.40 15.16 -0.27
CA LEU A 115 -2.47 13.71 -0.17
C LEU A 115 -1.59 13.20 0.98
N ASP A 116 -0.35 13.65 1.08
CA ASP A 116 0.61 13.23 2.11
C ASP A 116 0.15 13.59 3.52
N GLN A 117 -0.45 14.78 3.69
CA GLN A 117 -0.85 15.28 5.00
C GLN A 117 -2.23 14.81 5.46
N LYS A 118 -3.16 14.63 4.54
CA LYS A 118 -4.59 14.43 4.84
C LYS A 118 -5.10 13.03 4.50
N ILE A 119 -4.60 12.42 3.45
CA ILE A 119 -5.14 11.15 2.93
C ILE A 119 -4.25 9.97 3.28
N ARG A 120 -2.96 10.03 3.02
CA ARG A 120 -2.04 8.90 3.23
C ARG A 120 -2.02 8.38 4.66
N PRO A 121 -2.04 9.22 5.73
CA PRO A 121 -2.12 8.70 7.10
C PRO A 121 -3.38 7.89 7.38
N ALA A 122 -4.53 8.30 6.83
CA ALA A 122 -5.79 7.58 7.00
C ALA A 122 -5.78 6.24 6.24
N VAL A 123 -5.29 6.23 5.00
CA VAL A 123 -5.19 5.00 4.19
C VAL A 123 -4.19 4.01 4.76
N ALA A 124 -3.09 4.50 5.36
CA ALA A 124 -2.10 3.64 6.02
C ALA A 124 -2.69 2.86 7.20
N ARG A 125 -3.62 3.46 7.94
CA ARG A 125 -4.35 2.76 9.01
C ARG A 125 -5.13 1.56 8.46
N ASP A 126 -5.66 1.68 7.27
CA ASP A 126 -6.41 0.63 6.58
C ASP A 126 -5.51 -0.36 5.82
N GLY A 127 -4.19 -0.23 5.94
CA GLY A 127 -3.22 -1.13 5.34
C GLY A 127 -2.91 -0.87 3.88
N GLY A 128 -3.16 0.34 3.40
CA GLY A 128 -2.94 0.73 2.01
C GLY A 128 -2.17 2.03 1.85
N ASP A 129 -2.10 2.49 0.62
CA ASP A 129 -1.52 3.78 0.24
C ASP A 129 -2.21 4.34 -1.01
N ILE A 130 -2.01 5.63 -1.22
CA ILE A 130 -2.45 6.34 -2.41
C ILE A 130 -1.26 7.14 -2.96
N LYS A 131 -1.02 7.04 -4.27
CA LYS A 131 0.05 7.75 -4.95
C LYS A 131 -0.52 8.67 -6.03
N PHE A 132 0.00 9.88 -6.10
CA PHE A 132 -0.25 10.79 -7.20
C PHE A 132 0.42 10.27 -8.48
N LYS A 133 -0.28 10.30 -9.61
CA LYS A 133 0.24 9.89 -10.91
C LYS A 133 0.28 11.02 -11.93
N GLU A 134 -0.81 11.74 -12.10
CA GLU A 134 -0.92 12.79 -13.11
C GLU A 134 -1.98 13.83 -12.74
N TYR A 135 -1.75 15.07 -13.14
CA TYR A 135 -2.74 16.13 -13.16
C TYR A 135 -2.80 16.74 -14.56
N LYS A 136 -3.99 16.76 -15.15
CA LYS A 136 -4.22 17.37 -16.46
C LYS A 136 -5.66 17.86 -16.58
N ASP A 137 -5.85 19.10 -17.03
CA ASP A 137 -7.15 19.70 -17.31
C ASP A 137 -8.16 19.59 -16.14
N GLY A 138 -7.69 19.71 -14.91
CA GLY A 138 -8.50 19.59 -13.71
C GLY A 138 -8.75 18.16 -13.25
N ILE A 139 -8.21 17.16 -13.94
CA ILE A 139 -8.34 15.73 -13.61
C ILE A 139 -7.06 15.25 -12.92
N VAL A 140 -7.21 14.72 -11.71
CA VAL A 140 -6.12 14.13 -10.92
C VAL A 140 -6.23 12.60 -11.04
N LYS A 141 -5.16 11.97 -11.48
CA LYS A 141 -5.03 10.50 -11.49
C LYS A 141 -4.23 10.04 -10.29
N VAL A 142 -4.77 9.11 -9.54
CA VAL A 142 -4.14 8.51 -8.37
C VAL A 142 -4.11 7.00 -8.51
N GLN A 143 -3.11 6.36 -7.90
CA GLN A 143 -3.00 4.91 -7.82
C GLN A 143 -3.22 4.47 -6.38
N LEU A 144 -4.14 3.54 -6.18
CA LEU A 144 -4.39 2.90 -4.89
C LEU A 144 -3.53 1.64 -4.76
N GLN A 145 -2.95 1.44 -3.58
CA GLN A 145 -2.08 0.30 -3.28
C GLN A 145 -2.49 -0.40 -1.98
N GLY A 146 -1.99 -1.63 -1.79
CA GLY A 146 -2.26 -2.42 -0.61
C GLY A 146 -3.73 -2.80 -0.49
N SER A 147 -4.30 -2.69 0.71
CA SER A 147 -5.70 -3.02 0.97
C SER A 147 -6.71 -2.15 0.22
N CYS A 148 -6.30 -0.95 -0.21
CA CYS A 148 -7.15 -0.03 -0.97
C CYS A 148 -7.30 -0.42 -2.44
N SER A 149 -6.39 -1.24 -2.97
CA SER A 149 -6.49 -1.74 -4.34
C SER A 149 -7.46 -2.93 -4.43
N GLY A 150 -8.20 -3.03 -5.52
CA GLY A 150 -9.04 -4.18 -5.82
C GLY A 150 -10.31 -4.33 -4.98
N CYS A 151 -10.65 -3.38 -4.11
CA CYS A 151 -11.92 -3.37 -3.37
C CYS A 151 -12.87 -2.32 -3.95
N PRO A 152 -13.90 -2.68 -4.73
CA PRO A 152 -14.77 -1.71 -5.42
C PRO A 152 -15.45 -0.71 -4.49
N SER A 153 -15.95 -1.15 -3.35
CA SER A 153 -16.64 -0.27 -2.39
C SER A 153 -15.70 0.72 -1.72
N SER A 154 -14.54 0.26 -1.26
CA SER A 154 -13.50 1.12 -0.66
C SER A 154 -12.91 2.09 -1.67
N THR A 155 -12.70 1.64 -2.92
CA THR A 155 -12.17 2.47 -4.00
C THR A 155 -13.10 3.64 -4.32
N MET A 156 -14.41 3.41 -4.43
CA MET A 156 -15.38 4.47 -4.70
C MET A 156 -15.47 5.48 -3.56
N THR A 157 -15.54 5.01 -2.33
CA THR A 157 -15.63 5.88 -1.14
C THR A 157 -14.36 6.72 -0.99
N LEU A 158 -13.21 6.12 -1.16
CA LEU A 158 -11.92 6.81 -1.07
C LEU A 158 -11.76 7.83 -2.20
N LYS A 159 -12.07 7.45 -3.43
CA LYS A 159 -12.04 8.35 -4.59
C LYS A 159 -12.91 9.59 -4.35
N GLN A 160 -14.14 9.41 -3.89
CA GLN A 160 -15.07 10.50 -3.61
C GLN A 160 -14.56 11.41 -2.49
N GLY A 161 -14.02 10.83 -1.42
CA GLY A 161 -13.43 11.58 -0.31
C GLY A 161 -12.21 12.40 -0.73
N VAL A 162 -11.33 11.81 -1.53
CA VAL A 162 -10.15 12.50 -2.08
C VAL A 162 -10.57 13.62 -3.02
N GLN A 163 -11.52 13.37 -3.90
CA GLN A 163 -12.05 14.38 -4.81
C GLN A 163 -12.65 15.59 -4.06
N ASN A 164 -13.49 15.32 -3.08
CA ASN A 164 -14.09 16.37 -2.27
C ASN A 164 -13.04 17.21 -1.55
N LEU A 165 -12.03 16.57 -0.99
CA LEU A 165 -10.95 17.25 -0.28
C LEU A 165 -10.10 18.10 -1.22
N LEU A 166 -9.68 17.55 -2.35
CA LEU A 166 -8.86 18.28 -3.32
C LEU A 166 -9.63 19.44 -3.94
N CYS A 167 -10.89 19.26 -4.30
CA CYS A 167 -11.73 20.34 -4.82
C CYS A 167 -11.96 21.45 -3.80
N HIS A 168 -11.98 21.14 -2.51
CA HIS A 168 -12.11 22.12 -1.44
C HIS A 168 -10.87 23.01 -1.32
N TYR A 169 -9.67 22.41 -1.35
CA TYR A 169 -8.41 23.16 -1.20
C TYR A 169 -7.89 23.76 -2.51
N LEU A 170 -8.19 23.12 -3.63
CA LEU A 170 -7.71 23.48 -4.96
C LEU A 170 -8.89 23.58 -5.93
N PRO A 171 -9.40 24.79 -6.17
CA PRO A 171 -10.54 24.99 -7.10
C PRO A 171 -10.25 24.53 -8.53
N GLU A 172 -8.99 24.42 -8.90
CA GLU A 172 -8.54 23.94 -10.22
C GLU A 172 -8.82 22.45 -10.43
N VAL A 173 -8.93 21.67 -9.34
CA VAL A 173 -9.26 20.23 -9.40
C VAL A 173 -10.76 20.06 -9.60
N LYS A 174 -11.14 19.33 -10.63
CA LYS A 174 -12.52 19.04 -10.99
C LYS A 174 -12.93 17.62 -10.66
N GLU A 175 -12.04 16.66 -10.90
CA GLU A 175 -12.30 15.25 -10.74
C GLU A 175 -11.04 14.50 -10.32
N VAL A 176 -11.23 13.39 -9.58
CA VAL A 176 -10.18 12.44 -9.23
C VAL A 176 -10.53 11.09 -9.85
N ILE A 177 -9.57 10.47 -10.52
CA ILE A 177 -9.69 9.15 -11.13
C ILE A 177 -8.68 8.21 -10.46
N ALA A 178 -9.15 7.06 -10.01
CA ALA A 178 -8.30 5.97 -9.54
C ALA A 178 -7.93 5.05 -10.72
N ILE A 179 -6.65 4.78 -10.86
CA ILE A 179 -6.10 3.91 -11.91
C ILE A 179 -5.44 2.67 -11.33
#